data_9406634ac1a9e528552631bcb36270d3
#
_entry.id   9406634ac1a9e528552631bcb36270d3
#
_cell.length_a   1.000
_cell.length_b   1.000
_cell.length_c   1.000
_cell.angle_alpha   90.00
_cell.angle_beta   90.00
_cell.angle_gamma   90.00
#
_symmetry.space_group_name_H-M   'P 1'
#
loop_
_entity.id
_entity.type
_entity.pdbx_description
1 polymer ?
#
loop_
_entity_poly.entity_id
_entity_poly.type
_entity_poly.pdbx_seq_one_letter_code
_entity_poly.pdbx_strand_id
1 'polypeptide(L)'
;IRRQRQMCIRDRSERPLGKGIKSKIALMCDVEGPAVVSCPDAPSIYLIPKVLHHEGLDAYVVQKLSLFFRDVDWTTWDDLLDRVRKPRSEVTVALVGKYIDLPDAYLSVTEALRAGGFANKAKVNVVWVASDSCATPEGAAQQLKDVDAICVPGGFGIRGVEGKIGAIRYARERKVPFLGLCLGMQCACLLY
;
A
#
# COMPACT_ATOMS: atom_id res chain seq x y z
N ILE A 1 4.15 39.16 0.59
CA ILE A 1 3.70 37.77 0.88
C ILE A 1 3.77 37.03 -0.46
N ARG A 2 4.77 36.14 -0.66
CA ARG A 2 4.77 35.21 -1.82
C ARG A 2 3.64 34.21 -1.61
N ARG A 3 2.51 34.39 -2.26
CA ARG A 3 1.51 33.34 -2.38
C ARG A 3 2.18 32.18 -3.13
N GLN A 4 2.27 31.00 -2.51
CA GLN A 4 2.61 29.77 -3.21
C GLN A 4 1.56 29.60 -4.32
N ARG A 5 1.99 29.74 -5.59
CA ARG A 5 1.09 29.49 -6.71
C ARG A 5 0.88 27.98 -6.83
N GLN A 6 -0.32 27.56 -6.60
CA GLN A 6 -0.72 26.18 -6.82
C GLN A 6 -0.81 25.93 -8.33
N MET A 7 -0.14 24.90 -8.83
CA MET A 7 -0.10 24.59 -10.26
C MET A 7 -1.40 23.92 -10.73
N CYS A 8 -1.90 22.97 -9.96
CA CYS A 8 -3.11 22.22 -10.29
C CYS A 8 -3.82 21.74 -9.02
N ILE A 9 -5.07 21.31 -9.16
CA ILE A 9 -5.89 20.74 -8.10
C ILE A 9 -6.40 19.39 -8.58
N ARG A 10 -6.14 18.35 -7.77
CA ARG A 10 -6.76 17.04 -7.87
C ARG A 10 -7.82 16.92 -6.80
N ASP A 11 -9.07 16.95 -7.20
CA ASP A 11 -10.18 16.79 -6.27
C ASP A 11 -10.67 15.35 -6.27
N ARG A 12 -10.66 14.74 -5.07
CA ARG A 12 -11.14 13.37 -4.84
C ARG A 12 -12.59 13.42 -4.40
N SER A 13 -13.45 12.76 -5.16
CA SER A 13 -14.89 12.72 -4.91
C SER A 13 -15.47 11.37 -5.32
N GLU A 14 -16.60 11.00 -4.74
CA GLU A 14 -17.33 9.78 -5.12
C GLU A 14 -17.82 9.82 -6.59
N ARG A 15 -18.02 11.03 -7.13
CA ARG A 15 -18.55 11.23 -8.47
C ARG A 15 -17.67 12.20 -9.27
N PRO A 16 -17.63 12.06 -10.61
CA PRO A 16 -16.94 13.02 -11.44
C PRO A 16 -17.49 14.44 -11.25
N LEU A 17 -16.60 15.42 -11.21
CA LEU A 17 -16.97 16.83 -11.05
C LEU A 17 -17.58 17.37 -12.34
N GLY A 18 -18.74 18.00 -12.22
CA GLY A 18 -19.35 18.77 -13.33
C GLY A 18 -18.53 20.03 -13.66
N LYS A 19 -18.62 20.49 -14.92
CA LYS A 19 -17.88 21.68 -15.40
C LYS A 19 -18.08 22.92 -14.53
N GLY A 20 -19.29 23.18 -14.04
CA GLY A 20 -19.58 24.34 -13.18
C GLY A 20 -18.84 24.28 -11.82
N ILE A 21 -18.66 23.09 -11.25
CA ILE A 21 -17.92 22.90 -10.01
C ILE A 21 -16.42 23.10 -10.27
N LYS A 22 -15.86 22.51 -11.33
CA LYS A 22 -14.46 22.73 -11.74
C LYS A 22 -14.16 24.22 -11.93
N SER A 23 -15.06 24.98 -12.58
CA SER A 23 -14.90 26.40 -12.76
C SER A 23 -14.91 27.19 -11.44
N LYS A 24 -15.77 26.83 -10.49
CA LYS A 24 -15.78 27.44 -9.15
C LYS A 24 -14.48 27.15 -8.39
N ILE A 25 -14.00 25.91 -8.41
CA ILE A 25 -12.74 25.53 -7.78
C ILE A 25 -11.57 26.32 -8.41
N ALA A 26 -11.53 26.37 -9.74
CA ALA A 26 -10.50 27.13 -10.45
C ALA A 26 -10.47 28.60 -10.02
N LEU A 27 -11.63 29.25 -9.94
CA LEU A 27 -11.75 30.64 -9.52
C LEU A 27 -11.31 30.85 -8.05
N MET A 28 -11.78 29.97 -7.15
CA MET A 28 -11.49 30.10 -5.70
C MET A 28 -10.03 29.82 -5.37
N CYS A 29 -9.39 28.95 -6.13
CA CYS A 29 -8.01 28.53 -5.91
C CYS A 29 -6.99 29.26 -6.78
N ASP A 30 -7.45 30.20 -7.61
CA ASP A 30 -6.59 30.99 -8.53
C ASP A 30 -5.75 30.08 -9.45
N VAL A 31 -6.39 29.08 -10.04
CA VAL A 31 -5.80 28.16 -11.03
C VAL A 31 -6.60 28.19 -12.33
N GLU A 32 -5.99 27.77 -13.43
CA GLU A 32 -6.66 27.66 -14.71
C GLU A 32 -7.69 26.51 -14.70
N GLY A 33 -8.79 26.65 -15.47
CA GLY A 33 -9.83 25.61 -15.54
C GLY A 33 -9.31 24.20 -15.86
N PRO A 34 -8.43 24.02 -16.87
CA PRO A 34 -7.81 22.72 -17.18
C PRO A 34 -6.92 22.15 -16.06
N ALA A 35 -6.49 22.99 -15.13
CA ALA A 35 -5.69 22.54 -13.98
C ALA A 35 -6.53 21.86 -12.88
N VAL A 36 -7.86 21.93 -12.97
CA VAL A 36 -8.76 21.26 -12.02
C VAL A 36 -9.19 19.93 -12.61
N VAL A 37 -8.59 18.84 -12.12
CA VAL A 37 -8.87 17.47 -12.55
C VAL A 37 -9.73 16.73 -11.54
N SER A 38 -10.65 15.92 -12.05
CA SER A 38 -11.48 15.05 -11.22
C SER A 38 -10.76 13.72 -10.99
N CYS A 39 -10.75 13.26 -9.74
CA CYS A 39 -10.22 11.96 -9.38
C CYS A 39 -11.30 11.19 -8.60
N PRO A 40 -12.28 10.59 -9.30
CA PRO A 40 -13.33 9.82 -8.66
C PRO A 40 -12.74 8.56 -7.99
N ASP A 41 -13.49 8.01 -7.05
CA ASP A 41 -13.13 6.75 -6.41
C ASP A 41 -12.99 5.65 -7.45
N ALA A 42 -11.92 4.89 -7.35
CA ALA A 42 -11.59 3.82 -8.28
C ALA A 42 -11.48 2.48 -7.53
N PRO A 43 -11.81 1.35 -8.19
CA PRO A 43 -11.70 0.02 -7.57
C PRO A 43 -10.29 -0.34 -7.09
N SER A 44 -9.28 0.33 -7.63
CA SER A 44 -7.88 0.16 -7.25
C SER A 44 -7.12 1.47 -7.43
N ILE A 45 -6.24 1.78 -6.48
CA ILE A 45 -5.35 2.94 -6.57
C ILE A 45 -4.42 2.89 -7.80
N TYR A 46 -4.12 1.70 -8.29
CA TYR A 46 -3.28 1.50 -9.49
C TYR A 46 -3.98 1.93 -10.79
N LEU A 47 -5.29 2.20 -10.77
CA LEU A 47 -6.02 2.79 -11.89
C LEU A 47 -5.89 4.31 -11.95
N ILE A 48 -5.57 4.96 -10.84
CA ILE A 48 -5.54 6.42 -10.73
C ILE A 48 -4.61 7.08 -11.75
N PRO A 49 -3.40 6.57 -12.06
CA PRO A 49 -2.57 7.17 -13.10
C PRO A 49 -3.28 7.29 -14.45
N LYS A 50 -4.05 6.28 -14.85
CA LYS A 50 -4.84 6.33 -16.10
C LYS A 50 -6.01 7.32 -16.02
N VAL A 51 -6.64 7.44 -14.86
CA VAL A 51 -7.70 8.43 -14.64
C VAL A 51 -7.14 9.85 -14.79
N LEU A 52 -5.99 10.13 -14.17
CA LEU A 52 -5.34 11.46 -14.24
C LEU A 52 -4.83 11.77 -15.64
N HIS A 53 -4.31 10.78 -16.37
CA HIS A 53 -3.93 10.92 -17.78
C HIS A 53 -5.15 11.24 -18.64
N HIS A 54 -6.25 10.51 -18.47
CA HIS A 54 -7.49 10.77 -19.21
C HIS A 54 -8.07 12.18 -18.95
N GLU A 55 -7.92 12.69 -17.74
CA GLU A 55 -8.28 14.06 -17.36
C GLU A 55 -7.28 15.11 -17.88
N GLY A 56 -6.16 14.70 -18.49
CA GLY A 56 -5.16 15.58 -19.10
C GLY A 56 -4.17 16.23 -18.10
N LEU A 57 -4.06 15.70 -16.87
CA LEU A 57 -3.19 16.29 -15.84
C LEU A 57 -1.73 16.29 -16.25
N ASP A 58 -1.23 15.19 -16.77
CA ASP A 58 0.15 15.02 -17.22
C ASP A 58 0.50 15.97 -18.36
N ALA A 59 -0.36 16.07 -19.39
CA ALA A 59 -0.18 17.01 -20.49
C ALA A 59 -0.14 18.47 -19.99
N TYR A 60 -1.05 18.82 -19.07
CA TYR A 60 -1.07 20.15 -18.46
C TYR A 60 0.22 20.45 -17.68
N VAL A 61 0.69 19.51 -16.86
CA VAL A 61 1.93 19.67 -16.07
C VAL A 61 3.16 19.79 -16.99
N VAL A 62 3.27 18.93 -18.01
CA VAL A 62 4.36 18.98 -19.00
C VAL A 62 4.40 20.33 -19.69
N GLN A 63 3.23 20.85 -20.12
CA GLN A 63 3.11 22.18 -20.74
C GLN A 63 3.54 23.31 -19.79
N LYS A 64 3.08 23.29 -18.54
CA LYS A 64 3.41 24.32 -17.54
C LYS A 64 4.88 24.34 -17.15
N LEU A 65 5.53 23.20 -17.17
CA LEU A 65 6.96 23.05 -16.89
C LEU A 65 7.82 23.24 -18.15
N SER A 66 7.22 23.51 -19.32
CA SER A 66 7.92 23.63 -20.60
C SER A 66 8.79 22.39 -20.93
N LEU A 67 8.29 21.21 -20.56
CA LEU A 67 8.96 19.96 -20.84
C LEU A 67 8.54 19.40 -22.21
N PHE A 68 9.35 18.51 -22.74
CA PHE A 68 9.00 17.78 -23.95
C PHE A 68 7.86 16.79 -23.67
N PHE A 69 6.75 16.93 -24.40
CA PHE A 69 5.68 15.95 -24.36
C PHE A 69 6.11 14.68 -25.10
N ARG A 70 5.79 13.53 -24.50
CA ARG A 70 5.92 12.21 -25.12
C ARG A 70 4.65 11.44 -24.84
N ASP A 71 4.19 10.68 -25.83
CA ASP A 71 3.09 9.75 -25.63
C ASP A 71 3.47 8.71 -24.57
N VAL A 72 2.51 8.39 -23.71
CA VAL A 72 2.73 7.45 -22.62
C VAL A 72 2.55 6.02 -23.14
N ASP A 73 3.59 5.21 -23.01
CA ASP A 73 3.47 3.77 -23.20
C ASP A 73 2.90 3.10 -21.95
N TRP A 74 1.68 2.61 -22.05
CA TRP A 74 0.97 1.95 -20.96
C TRP A 74 1.21 0.44 -20.88
N THR A 75 2.00 -0.17 -21.78
CA THR A 75 2.14 -1.63 -21.90
C THR A 75 2.51 -2.29 -20.57
N THR A 76 3.57 -1.80 -19.93
CA THR A 76 4.06 -2.33 -18.65
C THR A 76 3.05 -2.10 -17.52
N TRP A 77 2.37 -0.93 -17.53
CA TRP A 77 1.38 -0.60 -16.52
C TRP A 77 0.10 -1.43 -16.69
N ASP A 78 -0.29 -1.74 -17.92
CA ASP A 78 -1.43 -2.60 -18.22
C ASP A 78 -1.20 -4.03 -17.78
N ASP A 79 0.02 -4.57 -17.97
CA ASP A 79 0.40 -5.88 -17.45
C ASP A 79 0.30 -5.91 -15.91
N LEU A 80 0.74 -4.85 -15.21
CA LEU A 80 0.55 -4.72 -13.76
C LEU A 80 -0.94 -4.72 -13.38
N LEU A 81 -1.77 -3.93 -14.07
CA LEU A 81 -3.21 -3.87 -13.80
C LEU A 81 -3.90 -5.23 -14.01
N ASP A 82 -3.48 -5.99 -15.01
CA ASP A 82 -3.99 -7.35 -15.24
C ASP A 82 -3.59 -8.31 -14.11
N ARG A 83 -2.39 -8.21 -13.59
CA ARG A 83 -1.94 -8.99 -12.42
C ARG A 83 -2.71 -8.65 -11.16
N VAL A 84 -3.02 -7.37 -10.96
CA VAL A 84 -3.83 -6.89 -9.83
C VAL A 84 -5.27 -7.40 -9.93
N ARG A 85 -5.85 -7.41 -11.14
CA ARG A 85 -7.26 -7.75 -11.36
C ARG A 85 -7.52 -9.26 -11.45
N LYS A 86 -6.55 -10.02 -11.94
CA LYS A 86 -6.69 -11.46 -12.25
C LYS A 86 -5.58 -12.28 -11.57
N PRO A 87 -5.54 -12.31 -10.23
CA PRO A 87 -4.60 -13.18 -9.53
C PRO A 87 -4.93 -14.65 -9.85
N ARG A 88 -3.89 -15.49 -9.89
CA ARG A 88 -4.03 -16.94 -10.16
C ARG A 88 -4.16 -17.76 -8.89
N SER A 89 -3.73 -17.21 -7.76
CA SER A 89 -3.75 -17.84 -6.44
C SER A 89 -3.98 -16.79 -5.36
N GLU A 90 -4.29 -17.26 -4.16
CA GLU A 90 -4.34 -16.43 -2.96
C GLU A 90 -3.33 -16.95 -1.93
N VAL A 91 -2.75 -16.06 -1.16
CA VAL A 91 -1.80 -16.36 -0.09
C VAL A 91 -2.17 -15.51 1.12
N THR A 92 -2.26 -16.15 2.28
CA THR A 92 -2.55 -15.50 3.55
C THR A 92 -1.26 -15.27 4.33
N VAL A 93 -0.93 -14.02 4.61
CA VAL A 93 0.27 -13.64 5.35
C VAL A 93 -0.11 -13.02 6.69
N ALA A 94 0.32 -13.63 7.79
CA ALA A 94 0.20 -13.03 9.12
C ALA A 94 1.24 -11.92 9.28
N LEU A 95 0.78 -10.70 9.54
CA LEU A 95 1.64 -9.57 9.94
C LEU A 95 1.61 -9.47 11.46
N VAL A 96 2.67 -10.00 12.10
CA VAL A 96 2.76 -10.07 13.57
C VAL A 96 3.45 -8.84 14.11
N GLY A 97 2.67 -7.88 14.57
CA GLY A 97 3.15 -6.57 15.00
C GLY A 97 2.55 -6.07 16.31
N LYS A 98 3.08 -4.97 16.83
CA LYS A 98 2.57 -4.32 18.06
C LYS A 98 1.67 -3.12 17.79
N TYR A 99 1.61 -2.64 16.54
CA TYR A 99 0.85 -1.46 16.14
C TYR A 99 -0.34 -1.85 15.24
N ILE A 100 -0.98 -2.97 15.52
CA ILE A 100 -2.07 -3.50 14.68
C ILE A 100 -3.32 -2.61 14.69
N ASP A 101 -3.53 -1.84 15.76
CA ASP A 101 -4.62 -0.89 15.89
C ASP A 101 -4.38 0.40 15.09
N LEU A 102 -3.17 0.58 14.53
CA LEU A 102 -2.79 1.70 13.70
C LEU A 102 -2.28 1.20 12.33
N PRO A 103 -3.19 0.88 11.39
CA PRO A 103 -2.84 0.27 10.10
C PRO A 103 -1.77 1.03 9.31
N ASP A 104 -1.76 2.36 9.41
CA ASP A 104 -0.79 3.22 8.73
C ASP A 104 0.66 2.97 9.16
N ALA A 105 0.87 2.46 10.39
CA ALA A 105 2.22 2.13 10.87
C ALA A 105 2.91 1.04 10.03
N TYR A 106 2.14 0.20 9.36
CA TYR A 106 2.64 -0.88 8.52
C TYR A 106 2.24 -0.76 7.04
N LEU A 107 1.77 0.40 6.62
CA LEU A 107 1.30 0.62 5.24
C LEU A 107 2.35 0.22 4.21
N SER A 108 3.60 0.64 4.40
CA SER A 108 4.70 0.30 3.48
C SER A 108 4.98 -1.20 3.42
N VAL A 109 4.85 -1.91 4.55
CA VAL A 109 5.05 -3.37 4.61
C VAL A 109 3.91 -4.09 3.89
N THR A 110 2.67 -3.69 4.13
CA THR A 110 1.50 -4.31 3.47
C THR A 110 1.51 -4.05 1.97
N GLU A 111 1.87 -2.85 1.52
CA GLU A 111 2.01 -2.55 0.10
C GLU A 111 3.18 -3.31 -0.55
N ALA A 112 4.30 -3.48 0.15
CA ALA A 112 5.41 -4.30 -0.34
C ALA A 112 5.02 -5.79 -0.48
N LEU A 113 4.28 -6.34 0.49
CA LEU A 113 3.74 -7.70 0.41
C LEU A 113 2.78 -7.85 -0.78
N ARG A 114 1.88 -6.88 -0.99
CA ARG A 114 0.97 -6.86 -2.14
C ARG A 114 1.73 -6.78 -3.47
N ALA A 115 2.76 -5.92 -3.55
CA ALA A 115 3.60 -5.80 -4.74
C ALA A 115 4.32 -7.13 -5.06
N GLY A 116 4.83 -7.82 -4.04
CA GLY A 116 5.34 -9.19 -4.18
C GLY A 116 4.30 -10.16 -4.71
N GLY A 117 3.07 -10.04 -4.23
CA GLY A 117 1.92 -10.80 -4.75
C GLY A 117 1.67 -10.53 -6.23
N PHE A 118 1.65 -9.28 -6.67
CA PHE A 118 1.45 -8.93 -8.09
C PHE A 118 2.56 -9.49 -8.99
N ALA A 119 3.81 -9.43 -8.52
CA ALA A 119 4.93 -10.04 -9.25
C ALA A 119 4.73 -11.54 -9.50
N ASN A 120 4.14 -12.23 -8.53
CA ASN A 120 3.86 -13.67 -8.56
C ASN A 120 2.44 -14.04 -9.02
N LYS A 121 1.63 -13.07 -9.47
CA LYS A 121 0.23 -13.24 -9.86
C LYS A 121 -0.63 -13.84 -8.74
N ALA A 122 -0.29 -13.53 -7.49
CA ALA A 122 -1.00 -13.96 -6.29
C ALA A 122 -1.65 -12.76 -5.59
N LYS A 123 -2.85 -12.97 -5.07
CA LYS A 123 -3.50 -12.02 -4.15
C LYS A 123 -3.00 -12.29 -2.74
N VAL A 124 -2.43 -11.29 -2.11
CA VAL A 124 -1.98 -11.38 -0.72
C VAL A 124 -3.08 -10.86 0.21
N ASN A 125 -3.58 -11.75 1.06
CA ASN A 125 -4.48 -11.44 2.15
C ASN A 125 -3.64 -11.26 3.42
N VAL A 126 -3.61 -10.04 3.98
CA VAL A 126 -2.85 -9.74 5.20
C VAL A 126 -3.75 -9.91 6.40
N VAL A 127 -3.38 -10.81 7.31
CA VAL A 127 -4.01 -11.01 8.62
C VAL A 127 -3.17 -10.29 9.67
N TRP A 128 -3.81 -9.40 10.41
CA TRP A 128 -3.17 -8.60 11.44
C TRP A 128 -3.17 -9.37 12.76
N VAL A 129 -2.00 -9.63 13.31
CA VAL A 129 -1.82 -10.39 14.55
C VAL A 129 -1.08 -9.54 15.57
N ALA A 130 -1.69 -9.35 16.74
CA ALA A 130 -1.02 -8.71 17.86
C ALA A 130 0.14 -9.58 18.33
N SER A 131 1.37 -9.02 18.36
CA SER A 131 2.53 -9.80 18.81
C SER A 131 2.33 -10.38 20.21
N ASP A 132 1.70 -9.64 21.13
CA ASP A 132 1.47 -10.09 22.50
C ASP A 132 0.63 -11.38 22.57
N SER A 133 -0.26 -11.61 21.60
CA SER A 133 -1.06 -12.84 21.50
C SER A 133 -0.24 -14.09 21.13
N CYS A 134 0.99 -13.91 20.64
CA CYS A 134 1.90 -15.00 20.28
C CYS A 134 2.97 -15.27 21.36
N ALA A 135 2.86 -14.67 22.54
CA ALA A 135 3.87 -14.83 23.61
C ALA A 135 3.93 -16.25 24.18
N THR A 136 2.85 -17.04 24.06
CA THR A 136 2.83 -18.45 24.44
C THR A 136 2.73 -19.35 23.23
N PRO A 137 3.20 -20.61 23.30
CA PRO A 137 3.08 -21.57 22.19
C PRO A 137 1.64 -21.79 21.73
N GLU A 138 0.70 -21.88 22.67
CA GLU A 138 -0.72 -22.08 22.41
C GLU A 138 -1.32 -20.86 21.70
N GLY A 139 -0.98 -19.64 22.17
CA GLY A 139 -1.39 -18.38 21.55
C GLY A 139 -0.86 -18.25 20.12
N ALA A 140 0.41 -18.55 19.90
CA ALA A 140 1.00 -18.54 18.57
C ALA A 140 0.31 -19.57 17.65
N ALA A 141 0.07 -20.79 18.14
CA ALA A 141 -0.62 -21.84 17.37
C ALA A 141 -2.05 -21.43 17.03
N GLN A 142 -2.77 -20.79 17.95
CA GLN A 142 -4.13 -20.34 17.70
C GLN A 142 -4.20 -19.24 16.63
N GLN A 143 -3.26 -18.28 16.69
CA GLN A 143 -3.26 -17.12 15.80
C GLN A 143 -2.71 -17.42 14.38
N LEU A 144 -1.83 -18.43 14.27
CA LEU A 144 -1.01 -18.64 13.07
C LEU A 144 -1.31 -19.97 12.33
N LYS A 145 -2.30 -20.76 12.79
CA LYS A 145 -2.59 -22.08 12.22
C LYS A 145 -3.06 -22.06 10.77
N ASP A 146 -3.75 -21.00 10.34
CA ASP A 146 -4.43 -20.90 9.06
C ASP A 146 -3.72 -19.90 8.10
N VAL A 147 -2.40 -19.67 8.27
CA VAL A 147 -1.64 -18.75 7.43
C VAL A 147 -0.58 -19.50 6.62
N ASP A 148 -0.33 -19.00 5.40
CA ASP A 148 0.67 -19.56 4.49
C ASP A 148 2.07 -19.01 4.76
N ALA A 149 2.17 -17.82 5.34
CA ALA A 149 3.44 -17.19 5.67
C ALA A 149 3.31 -16.22 6.85
N ILE A 150 4.43 -15.90 7.50
CA ILE A 150 4.50 -15.00 8.64
C ILE A 150 5.49 -13.88 8.34
N CYS A 151 5.06 -12.63 8.47
CA CYS A 151 5.90 -11.44 8.41
C CYS A 151 5.95 -10.78 9.78
N VAL A 152 7.15 -10.60 10.32
CA VAL A 152 7.38 -9.86 11.58
C VAL A 152 8.08 -8.55 11.26
N PRO A 153 7.37 -7.42 11.33
CA PRO A 153 7.91 -6.11 10.97
C PRO A 153 8.82 -5.54 12.06
N GLY A 154 9.45 -4.42 11.74
CA GLY A 154 10.23 -3.61 12.66
C GLY A 154 9.43 -3.08 13.85
N GLY A 155 10.10 -2.41 14.76
CA GLY A 155 9.53 -1.79 15.94
C GLY A 155 10.62 -1.35 16.92
N PHE A 156 10.21 -0.60 17.95
CA PHE A 156 11.13 -0.09 18.95
C PHE A 156 10.67 -0.47 20.36
N GLY A 157 11.63 -0.64 21.27
CA GLY A 157 11.37 -0.96 22.67
C GLY A 157 10.99 -2.43 22.91
N ILE A 158 10.88 -2.78 24.19
CA ILE A 158 10.76 -4.17 24.65
C ILE A 158 9.36 -4.77 24.45
N ARG A 159 8.30 -3.93 24.38
CA ARG A 159 6.93 -4.42 24.26
C ARG A 159 6.74 -5.24 22.97
N GLY A 160 6.16 -6.42 23.10
CA GLY A 160 5.84 -7.33 22.00
C GLY A 160 7.02 -8.15 21.47
N VAL A 161 8.21 -8.04 22.07
CA VAL A 161 9.39 -8.84 21.66
C VAL A 161 9.15 -10.32 21.89
N GLU A 162 8.66 -10.70 23.09
CA GLU A 162 8.38 -12.11 23.42
C GLU A 162 7.39 -12.74 22.44
N GLY A 163 6.34 -12.02 22.09
CA GLY A 163 5.36 -12.50 21.11
C GLY A 163 5.95 -12.61 19.70
N LYS A 164 6.84 -11.71 19.30
CA LYS A 164 7.57 -11.84 18.03
C LYS A 164 8.45 -13.10 18.03
N ILE A 165 9.18 -13.36 19.12
CA ILE A 165 9.97 -14.57 19.28
C ILE A 165 9.07 -15.82 19.24
N GLY A 166 7.90 -15.78 19.90
CA GLY A 166 6.92 -16.86 19.86
C GLY A 166 6.40 -17.16 18.45
N ALA A 167 6.06 -16.13 17.68
CA ALA A 167 5.64 -16.29 16.29
C ALA A 167 6.77 -16.85 15.39
N ILE A 168 8.00 -16.41 15.60
CA ILE A 168 9.17 -16.90 14.86
C ILE A 168 9.47 -18.36 15.22
N ARG A 169 9.36 -18.73 16.50
CA ARG A 169 9.48 -20.11 16.94
C ARG A 169 8.44 -21.00 16.27
N TYR A 170 7.19 -20.57 16.27
CA TYR A 170 6.11 -21.28 15.58
C TYR A 170 6.42 -21.47 14.09
N ALA A 171 6.85 -20.41 13.38
CA ALA A 171 7.22 -20.47 11.97
C ALA A 171 8.32 -21.52 11.73
N ARG A 172 9.35 -21.56 12.57
CA ARG A 172 10.46 -22.51 12.48
C ARG A 172 10.01 -23.95 12.71
N GLU A 173 9.27 -24.20 13.80
CA GLU A 173 8.82 -25.54 14.20
C GLU A 173 7.80 -26.13 13.20
N ARG A 174 6.90 -25.29 12.66
CA ARG A 174 5.88 -25.70 11.70
C ARG A 174 6.34 -25.56 10.25
N LYS A 175 7.56 -25.10 10.00
CA LYS A 175 8.14 -24.86 8.66
C LYS A 175 7.28 -23.92 7.81
N VAL A 176 6.66 -22.92 8.46
CA VAL A 176 5.93 -21.86 7.77
C VAL A 176 6.93 -20.82 7.24
N PRO A 177 6.84 -20.40 5.97
CA PRO A 177 7.67 -19.33 5.42
C PRO A 177 7.67 -18.08 6.30
N PHE A 178 8.85 -17.53 6.56
CA PHE A 178 9.04 -16.42 7.49
C PHE A 178 9.84 -15.28 6.86
N LEU A 179 9.40 -14.05 7.10
CA LEU A 179 10.12 -12.82 6.76
C LEU A 179 10.23 -11.93 8.00
N GLY A 180 11.44 -11.66 8.45
CA GLY A 180 11.73 -10.73 9.53
C GLY A 180 12.33 -9.42 9.00
N LEU A 181 11.73 -8.28 9.37
CA LEU A 181 12.19 -6.95 8.99
C LEU A 181 12.74 -6.21 10.22
N CYS A 182 13.96 -5.69 10.15
CA CYS A 182 14.58 -4.91 11.22
C CYS A 182 14.52 -5.67 12.57
N LEU A 183 13.72 -5.22 13.54
CA LEU A 183 13.53 -5.91 14.82
C LEU A 183 13.05 -7.35 14.65
N GLY A 184 12.20 -7.63 13.65
CA GLY A 184 11.75 -9.00 13.35
C GLY A 184 12.91 -9.93 12.97
N MET A 185 13.84 -9.44 12.17
CA MET A 185 15.08 -10.18 11.86
C MET A 185 15.96 -10.36 13.11
N GLN A 186 16.11 -9.29 13.91
CA GLN A 186 16.90 -9.35 15.16
C GLN A 186 16.31 -10.36 16.14
N CYS A 187 14.98 -10.41 16.31
CA CYS A 187 14.31 -11.40 17.13
C CYS A 187 14.54 -12.85 16.62
N ALA A 188 14.66 -13.05 15.32
CA ALA A 188 14.97 -14.36 14.75
C ALA A 188 16.37 -14.86 15.18
N CYS A 189 17.34 -13.96 15.32
CA CYS A 189 18.68 -14.29 15.76
C CYS A 189 18.73 -14.78 17.23
N LEU A 190 17.71 -14.47 18.04
CA LEU A 190 17.65 -14.91 19.45
C LEU A 190 17.23 -16.39 19.61
N LEU A 191 16.84 -17.05 18.53
CA LEU A 191 16.44 -18.46 18.52
C LEU A 191 17.55 -19.42 18.10
N TYR A 192 18.77 -18.92 17.90
CA TYR A 192 19.96 -19.70 17.57
C TYR A 192 20.82 -19.92 18.80
#